data_aba1152f4319fb9eaec641b7610df940
#
_entry.id   aba1152f4319fb9eaec641b7610df940
#
_cell.length_a   1.000
_cell.length_b   1.000
_cell.length_c   1.000
_cell.angle_alpha   90.00
_cell.angle_beta   90.00
_cell.angle_gamma   90.00
#
_symmetry.space_group_name_H-M   'P 1'
#
loop_
_entity.id
_entity.type
_entity.pdbx_description
1 polymer ?
#
loop_
_entity_poly.entity_id
_entity_poly.type
_entity_poly.pdbx_seq_one_letter_code
_entity_poly.pdbx_strand_id
1 'polypeptide(L)'
;MNGYYDTGVLLKLYTAELESPAVQAFVHYRAQAIQFTELHHAECVSALCLKQFRRECTATEVTGTLKLLEDDLRAGVLLRVALEWNQVWKQCRCLTEAHAALTGCRTLDALHVACALGLGAREFITSDYRQTAFAIRAGLSVTDPTRAER
;
A
#
# COMPACT_ATOMS: atom_id res chain seq x y z
N MET A 1 -6.43 -15.20 3.87
CA MET A 1 -5.76 -14.38 4.91
C MET A 1 -5.81 -12.93 4.45
N ASN A 2 -6.35 -11.99 5.25
CA ASN A 2 -6.42 -10.59 4.83
C ASN A 2 -5.02 -9.96 4.91
N GLY A 3 -4.40 -9.75 3.75
CA GLY A 3 -3.17 -8.99 3.61
C GLY A 3 -3.48 -7.52 3.37
N TYR A 4 -2.70 -6.63 3.98
CA TYR A 4 -2.73 -5.19 3.71
C TYR A 4 -1.58 -4.83 2.76
N TYR A 5 -1.91 -4.18 1.67
CA TYR A 5 -0.94 -3.75 0.66
C TYR A 5 -0.49 -2.31 0.97
N ASP A 6 0.79 -2.01 0.85
CA ASP A 6 1.22 -0.62 0.84
C ASP A 6 0.85 0.04 -0.50
N THR A 7 0.86 1.37 -0.53
CA THR A 7 0.52 2.12 -1.76
C THR A 7 1.54 1.88 -2.87
N GLY A 8 2.81 1.69 -2.54
CA GLY A 8 3.86 1.45 -3.53
C GLY A 8 3.66 0.15 -4.30
N VAL A 9 3.25 -0.92 -3.61
CA VAL A 9 2.88 -2.19 -4.25
C VAL A 9 1.57 -2.05 -5.01
N LEU A 10 0.56 -1.40 -4.40
CA LEU A 10 -0.76 -1.22 -5.02
C LEU A 10 -0.65 -0.45 -6.36
N LEU A 11 0.13 0.60 -6.42
CA LEU A 11 0.33 1.40 -7.64
C LEU A 11 0.92 0.60 -8.80
N LYS A 12 1.73 -0.42 -8.52
CA LYS A 12 2.29 -1.30 -9.57
C LYS A 12 1.23 -2.11 -10.32
N LEU A 13 0.00 -2.19 -9.80
CA LEU A 13 -1.13 -2.76 -10.54
C LEU A 13 -1.63 -1.83 -11.65
N TYR A 14 -1.40 -0.53 -11.52
CA TYR A 14 -1.97 0.52 -12.37
C TYR A 14 -0.91 1.28 -13.17
N THR A 15 0.37 1.05 -12.90
CA THR A 15 1.49 1.68 -13.58
C THR A 15 2.37 0.62 -14.24
N ALA A 16 3.04 1.00 -15.34
CA ALA A 16 3.97 0.10 -16.03
C ALA A 16 5.38 0.28 -15.44
N GLU A 17 5.68 -0.49 -14.41
CA GLU A 17 6.99 -0.55 -13.76
C GLU A 17 7.62 -1.94 -13.94
N LEU A 18 8.93 -2.06 -13.68
CA LEU A 18 9.65 -3.32 -13.85
C LEU A 18 9.02 -4.48 -13.07
N GLU A 19 8.56 -4.21 -11.85
CA GLU A 19 7.98 -5.22 -10.97
C GLU A 19 6.47 -5.40 -11.14
N SER A 20 5.81 -4.60 -11.99
CA SER A 20 4.36 -4.68 -12.20
C SER A 20 3.88 -6.08 -12.58
N PRO A 21 4.54 -6.84 -13.48
CA PRO A 21 4.11 -8.19 -13.80
C PRO A 21 4.13 -9.15 -12.61
N ALA A 22 5.13 -9.04 -11.74
CA ALA A 22 5.23 -9.88 -10.53
C ALA A 22 4.11 -9.58 -9.53
N VAL A 23 3.82 -8.29 -9.31
CA VAL A 23 2.72 -7.86 -8.42
C VAL A 23 1.36 -8.29 -8.99
N GLN A 24 1.14 -8.14 -10.29
CA GLN A 24 -0.09 -8.59 -10.95
C GLN A 24 -0.30 -10.10 -10.81
N ALA A 25 0.74 -10.90 -11.03
CA ALA A 25 0.70 -12.35 -10.86
C ALA A 25 0.39 -12.74 -9.40
N PHE A 26 1.02 -12.07 -8.43
CA PHE A 26 0.78 -12.28 -7.01
C PHE A 26 -0.68 -11.98 -6.60
N VAL A 27 -1.22 -10.85 -7.03
CA VAL A 27 -2.61 -10.46 -6.74
C VAL A 27 -3.59 -11.41 -7.42
N HIS A 28 -3.33 -11.77 -8.68
CA HIS A 28 -4.16 -12.73 -9.41
C HIS A 28 -4.19 -14.10 -8.73
N TYR A 29 -3.03 -14.60 -8.28
CA TYR A 29 -2.94 -15.87 -7.56
C TYR A 29 -3.74 -15.87 -6.25
N ARG A 30 -3.72 -14.74 -5.52
CA ARG A 30 -4.47 -14.61 -4.26
C ARG A 30 -5.97 -14.52 -4.46
N ALA A 31 -6.44 -14.03 -5.58
CA ALA A 31 -7.86 -13.91 -5.96
C ALA A 31 -8.74 -13.29 -4.86
N GLN A 32 -8.22 -12.31 -4.13
CA GLN A 32 -8.89 -11.62 -3.03
C GLN A 32 -9.03 -10.14 -3.33
N ALA A 33 -10.15 -9.55 -2.92
CA ALA A 33 -10.33 -8.11 -2.97
C ALA A 33 -9.34 -7.41 -2.02
N ILE A 34 -8.82 -6.27 -2.47
CA ILE A 34 -7.80 -5.50 -1.75
C ILE A 34 -8.47 -4.42 -0.92
N GLN A 35 -8.18 -4.36 0.38
CA GLN A 35 -8.64 -3.28 1.25
C GLN A 35 -8.01 -1.95 0.82
N PHE A 36 -8.85 -0.94 0.64
CA PHE A 36 -8.45 0.38 0.13
C PHE A 36 -8.95 1.47 1.08
N THR A 37 -8.02 2.17 1.69
CA THR A 37 -8.27 3.25 2.65
C THR A 37 -8.20 4.62 1.99
N GLU A 38 -8.64 5.67 2.69
CA GLU A 38 -8.45 7.05 2.25
C GLU A 38 -6.96 7.44 2.15
N LEU A 39 -6.09 6.80 2.95
CA LEU A 39 -4.64 6.99 2.84
C LEU A 39 -4.13 6.47 1.49
N HIS A 40 -4.53 5.27 1.08
CA HIS A 40 -4.19 4.74 -0.25
C HIS A 40 -4.66 5.70 -1.35
N HIS A 41 -5.89 6.20 -1.26
CA HIS A 41 -6.45 7.08 -2.28
C HIS A 41 -5.63 8.36 -2.42
N ALA A 42 -5.35 9.03 -1.30
CA ALA A 42 -4.56 10.27 -1.28
C ALA A 42 -3.14 10.04 -1.86
N GLU A 43 -2.49 8.95 -1.48
CA GLU A 43 -1.14 8.65 -1.97
C GLU A 43 -1.12 8.22 -3.44
N CYS A 44 -2.11 7.47 -3.91
CA CYS A 44 -2.22 7.13 -5.34
C CYS A 44 -2.37 8.39 -6.19
N VAL A 45 -3.26 9.30 -5.81
CA VAL A 45 -3.42 10.59 -6.51
C VAL A 45 -2.12 11.38 -6.48
N SER A 46 -1.50 11.52 -5.31
CA SER A 46 -0.24 12.25 -5.16
C SER A 46 0.88 11.65 -6.01
N ALA A 47 1.07 10.34 -5.96
CA ALA A 47 2.12 9.66 -6.71
C ALA A 47 1.95 9.83 -8.23
N LEU A 48 0.72 9.73 -8.75
CA LEU A 48 0.43 9.93 -10.17
C LEU A 48 0.66 11.38 -10.59
N CYS A 49 0.23 12.36 -9.79
CA CYS A 49 0.49 13.77 -10.04
C CYS A 49 2.01 14.09 -10.01
N LEU A 50 2.77 13.46 -9.10
CA LEU A 50 4.23 13.62 -9.05
C LEU A 50 4.92 12.99 -10.26
N LYS A 51 4.44 11.85 -10.77
CA LYS A 51 4.93 11.28 -12.02
C LYS A 51 4.71 12.25 -13.20
N GLN A 52 3.55 12.87 -13.27
CA GLN A 52 3.26 13.90 -14.28
C GLN A 52 4.20 15.11 -14.12
N PHE A 53 4.40 15.62 -12.93
CA PHE A 53 5.33 16.73 -12.65
C PHE A 53 6.75 16.41 -13.10
N ARG A 54 7.20 15.17 -12.88
CA ARG A 54 8.52 14.67 -13.33
C ARG A 54 8.57 14.33 -14.82
N ARG A 55 7.48 14.53 -15.56
CA ARG A 55 7.34 14.18 -16.99
C ARG A 55 7.52 12.69 -17.29
N GLU A 56 7.23 11.84 -16.32
CA GLU A 56 7.25 10.38 -16.47
C GLU A 56 5.95 9.85 -17.11
N CYS A 57 4.87 10.63 -17.04
CA CYS A 57 3.59 10.36 -17.69
C CYS A 57 2.87 11.67 -18.05
N THR A 58 1.86 11.55 -18.92
CA THR A 58 1.01 12.66 -19.36
C THR A 58 -0.20 12.86 -18.44
N ALA A 59 -0.85 14.04 -18.53
CA ALA A 59 -2.10 14.29 -17.82
C ALA A 59 -3.21 13.30 -18.23
N THR A 60 -3.26 12.89 -19.50
CA THR A 60 -4.22 11.91 -20.00
C THR A 60 -4.00 10.54 -19.37
N GLU A 61 -2.75 10.11 -19.23
CA GLU A 61 -2.41 8.85 -18.56
C GLU A 61 -2.78 8.88 -17.07
N VAL A 62 -2.54 9.99 -16.37
CA VAL A 62 -2.97 10.16 -14.98
C VAL A 62 -4.48 10.03 -14.86
N THR A 63 -5.24 10.74 -15.70
CA THR A 63 -6.71 10.68 -15.71
C THR A 63 -7.21 9.26 -15.99
N GLY A 64 -6.59 8.58 -16.96
CA GLY A 64 -6.92 7.20 -17.31
C GLY A 64 -6.66 6.22 -16.16
N THR A 65 -5.53 6.37 -15.48
CA THR A 65 -5.16 5.51 -14.33
C THR A 65 -6.11 5.74 -13.15
N LEU A 66 -6.44 6.99 -12.83
CA LEU A 66 -7.41 7.30 -11.77
C LEU A 66 -8.79 6.74 -12.09
N LYS A 67 -9.19 6.75 -13.38
CA LYS A 67 -10.45 6.13 -13.80
C LYS A 67 -10.45 4.62 -13.60
N LEU A 68 -9.36 3.93 -13.94
CA LEU A 68 -9.23 2.48 -13.69
C LEU A 68 -9.37 2.16 -12.20
N LEU A 69 -8.75 2.97 -11.34
CA LEU A 69 -8.83 2.82 -9.90
C LEU A 69 -10.28 2.95 -9.38
N GLU A 70 -11.02 3.94 -9.90
CA GLU A 70 -12.44 4.10 -9.59
C GLU A 70 -13.31 2.96 -10.14
N ASP A 71 -13.00 2.45 -11.33
CA ASP A 71 -13.70 1.32 -11.92
C ASP A 71 -13.49 0.04 -11.07
N ASP A 72 -12.28 -0.20 -10.56
CA ASP A 72 -11.97 -1.32 -9.66
C ASP A 72 -12.65 -1.18 -8.29
N LEU A 73 -12.80 0.03 -7.77
CA LEU A 73 -13.61 0.30 -6.57
C LEU A 73 -15.09 -0.05 -6.80
N ARG A 74 -15.65 0.31 -7.96
CA ARG A 74 -17.04 -0.03 -8.31
C ARG A 74 -17.24 -1.52 -8.54
N ALA A 75 -16.23 -2.18 -9.11
CA ALA A 75 -16.26 -3.62 -9.39
C ALA A 75 -16.01 -4.48 -8.13
N GLY A 76 -15.59 -3.88 -7.01
CA GLY A 76 -15.27 -4.60 -5.78
C GLY A 76 -13.91 -5.33 -5.81
N VAL A 77 -13.05 -5.01 -6.77
CA VAL A 77 -11.64 -5.46 -6.79
C VAL A 77 -10.87 -4.76 -5.67
N LEU A 78 -11.11 -3.47 -5.53
CA LEU A 78 -10.71 -2.68 -4.37
C LEU A 78 -11.92 -2.48 -3.45
N LEU A 79 -11.76 -2.74 -2.17
CA LEU A 79 -12.80 -2.54 -1.16
C LEU A 79 -12.49 -1.31 -0.32
N ARG A 80 -13.31 -0.28 -0.47
CA ARG A 80 -13.22 0.91 0.39
C ARG A 80 -13.55 0.52 1.82
N VAL A 81 -12.62 0.74 2.73
CA VAL A 81 -12.74 0.40 4.14
C VAL A 81 -12.62 1.64 5.01
N ALA A 82 -13.46 1.70 6.05
CA ALA A 82 -13.40 2.75 7.06
C ALA A 82 -12.45 2.37 8.19
N LEU A 83 -11.78 3.37 8.74
CA LEU A 83 -10.87 3.26 9.87
C LEU A 83 -11.23 4.27 10.97
N GLU A 84 -11.03 3.86 12.20
CA GLU A 84 -11.09 4.76 13.36
C GLU A 84 -9.80 5.59 13.41
N TRP A 85 -9.73 6.66 12.62
CA TRP A 85 -8.52 7.44 12.39
C TRP A 85 -7.84 7.95 13.66
N ASN A 86 -8.61 8.31 14.69
CA ASN A 86 -8.04 8.73 15.96
C ASN A 86 -7.22 7.60 16.63
N GLN A 87 -7.71 6.37 16.54
CA GLN A 87 -7.00 5.20 17.07
C GLN A 87 -5.80 4.84 16.19
N VAL A 88 -5.95 4.92 14.87
CA VAL A 88 -4.86 4.67 13.91
C VAL A 88 -3.70 5.65 14.13
N TRP A 89 -3.98 6.94 14.29
CA TRP A 89 -2.96 7.94 14.59
C TRP A 89 -2.28 7.72 15.94
N LYS A 90 -3.05 7.35 16.96
CA LYS A 90 -2.50 7.01 18.28
C LYS A 90 -1.55 5.81 18.17
N GLN A 91 -1.98 4.76 17.49
CA GLN A 91 -1.17 3.56 17.27
C GLN A 91 0.07 3.86 16.44
N CYS A 92 -0.05 4.65 15.38
CA CYS A 92 1.08 5.10 14.56
C CYS A 92 2.15 5.81 15.42
N ARG A 93 1.76 6.73 16.30
CA ARG A 93 2.70 7.41 17.21
C ARG A 93 3.40 6.41 18.14
N CYS A 94 2.66 5.51 18.78
CA CYS A 94 3.25 4.51 19.69
C CYS A 94 4.24 3.59 18.96
N LEU A 95 3.89 3.11 17.78
CA LEU A 95 4.76 2.26 16.96
C LEU A 95 6.01 3.02 16.49
N THR A 96 5.84 4.28 16.08
CA THR A 96 6.95 5.13 15.64
C THR A 96 7.94 5.38 16.77
N GLU A 97 7.45 5.72 17.96
CA GLU A 97 8.26 5.90 19.16
C GLU A 97 9.07 4.65 19.51
N ALA A 98 8.44 3.47 19.38
CA ALA A 98 9.08 2.20 19.69
C ALA A 98 10.09 1.71 18.63
N HIS A 99 9.87 1.99 17.34
CA HIS A 99 10.53 1.26 16.27
C HIS A 99 11.20 2.13 15.20
N ALA A 100 10.84 3.41 15.03
CA ALA A 100 11.35 4.19 13.92
C ALA A 100 12.85 4.45 13.98
N ALA A 101 13.41 4.66 15.18
CA ALA A 101 14.85 4.86 15.36
C ALA A 101 15.67 3.60 14.97
N LEU A 102 15.07 2.43 15.00
CA LEU A 102 15.70 1.14 14.65
C LEU A 102 15.55 0.76 13.18
N THR A 103 14.56 1.34 12.48
CA THR A 103 14.19 0.93 11.14
C THR A 103 14.35 2.03 10.10
N GLY A 104 14.36 3.29 10.52
CA GLY A 104 14.33 4.45 9.63
C GLY A 104 12.98 4.61 8.90
N CYS A 105 11.92 3.98 9.38
CA CYS A 105 10.59 4.06 8.79
C CYS A 105 10.02 5.48 8.95
N ARG A 106 9.47 6.03 7.87
CA ARG A 106 8.89 7.37 7.84
C ARG A 106 7.42 7.35 8.29
N THR A 107 6.88 8.52 8.61
CA THR A 107 5.54 8.66 9.20
C THR A 107 4.44 8.02 8.36
N LEU A 108 4.39 8.25 7.04
CA LEU A 108 3.35 7.67 6.19
C LEU A 108 3.50 6.15 6.04
N ASP A 109 4.73 5.66 5.99
CA ASP A 109 5.00 4.22 5.96
C ASP A 109 4.57 3.55 7.28
N ALA A 110 4.84 4.18 8.41
CA ALA A 110 4.37 3.73 9.73
C ALA A 110 2.83 3.81 9.86
N LEU A 111 2.21 4.82 9.24
CA LEU A 111 0.76 4.98 9.22
C LEU A 111 0.08 3.83 8.47
N HIS A 112 0.65 3.34 7.37
CA HIS A 112 0.17 2.15 6.67
C HIS A 112 0.19 0.92 7.58
N VAL A 113 1.25 0.72 8.34
CA VAL A 113 1.33 -0.38 9.31
C VAL A 113 0.26 -0.25 10.40
N ALA A 114 0.03 0.97 10.90
CA ALA A 114 -1.05 1.22 11.86
C ALA A 114 -2.44 0.98 11.24
N CYS A 115 -2.66 1.35 9.98
CA CYS A 115 -3.89 1.03 9.25
C CYS A 115 -4.10 -0.49 9.14
N ALA A 116 -3.06 -1.23 8.76
CA ALA A 116 -3.11 -2.69 8.68
C ALA A 116 -3.55 -3.33 9.99
N LEU A 117 -2.95 -2.91 11.10
CA LEU A 117 -3.32 -3.39 12.43
C LEU A 117 -4.75 -3.00 12.82
N GLY A 118 -5.16 -1.77 12.51
CA GLY A 118 -6.52 -1.27 12.75
C GLY A 118 -7.60 -2.04 11.98
N LEU A 119 -7.26 -2.61 10.83
CA LEU A 119 -8.10 -3.48 10.00
C LEU A 119 -8.00 -4.97 10.38
N GLY A 120 -7.19 -5.31 11.39
CA GLY A 120 -6.98 -6.70 11.80
C GLY A 120 -6.21 -7.54 10.80
N ALA A 121 -5.43 -6.92 9.91
CA ALA A 121 -4.54 -7.63 9.02
C ALA A 121 -3.47 -8.39 9.80
N ARG A 122 -3.08 -9.55 9.30
CA ARG A 122 -1.98 -10.35 9.86
C ARG A 122 -0.73 -10.32 8.98
N GLU A 123 -0.90 -9.90 7.75
CA GLU A 123 0.15 -9.82 6.75
C GLU A 123 0.21 -8.42 6.16
N PHE A 124 1.42 -7.94 5.97
CA PHE A 124 1.72 -6.66 5.33
C PHE A 124 2.48 -6.92 4.02
N ILE A 125 2.01 -6.34 2.92
CA ILE A 125 2.54 -6.61 1.58
C ILE A 125 3.24 -5.34 1.10
N THR A 126 4.57 -5.40 1.06
CA THR A 126 5.43 -4.28 0.68
C THR A 126 6.76 -4.76 0.08
N SER A 127 7.35 -3.95 -0.78
CA SER A 127 8.73 -4.11 -1.28
C SER A 127 9.72 -3.15 -0.63
N ASP A 128 9.28 -2.26 0.27
CA ASP A 128 10.14 -1.33 1.00
C ASP A 128 10.79 -2.03 2.21
N TYR A 129 12.13 -2.03 2.26
CA TYR A 129 12.88 -2.72 3.32
C TYR A 129 12.72 -2.07 4.71
N ARG A 130 12.52 -0.75 4.78
CA ARG A 130 12.32 -0.03 6.05
C ARG A 130 10.95 -0.32 6.61
N GLN A 131 9.95 -0.31 5.73
CA GLN A 131 8.58 -0.65 6.07
C GLN A 131 8.47 -2.13 6.44
N THR A 132 9.18 -3.02 5.76
CA THR A 132 9.31 -4.45 6.12
C THR A 132 9.82 -4.61 7.55
N ALA A 133 10.95 -4.00 7.87
CA ALA A 133 11.54 -4.08 9.22
C ALA A 133 10.60 -3.52 10.29
N PHE A 134 9.89 -2.45 10.00
CA PHE A 134 8.93 -1.82 10.92
C PHE A 134 7.68 -2.71 11.11
N ALA A 135 7.10 -3.24 10.05
CA ALA A 135 5.91 -4.10 10.10
C ALA A 135 6.17 -5.40 10.88
N ILE A 136 7.34 -6.03 10.69
CA ILE A 136 7.74 -7.20 11.48
C ILE A 136 7.82 -6.86 12.97
N ARG A 137 8.41 -5.73 13.33
CA ARG A 137 8.48 -5.27 14.74
C ARG A 137 7.11 -4.95 15.32
N ALA A 138 6.18 -4.54 14.49
CA ALA A 138 4.78 -4.31 14.86
C ALA A 138 3.96 -5.62 14.98
N GLY A 139 4.55 -6.78 14.71
CA GLY A 139 3.91 -8.10 14.86
C GLY A 139 3.22 -8.63 13.60
N LEU A 140 3.44 -8.02 12.44
CA LEU A 140 2.89 -8.49 11.16
C LEU A 140 3.88 -9.44 10.47
N SER A 141 3.36 -10.44 9.77
CA SER A 141 4.14 -11.13 8.73
C SER A 141 4.28 -10.22 7.52
N VAL A 142 5.36 -10.33 6.77
CA VAL A 142 5.59 -9.48 5.60
C VAL A 142 5.86 -10.33 4.37
N THR A 143 5.23 -9.96 3.27
CA THR A 143 5.48 -10.54 1.95
C THR A 143 5.90 -9.45 0.97
N ASP A 144 6.97 -9.71 0.23
CA ASP A 144 7.42 -8.88 -0.88
C ASP A 144 7.02 -9.57 -2.19
N PRO A 145 5.98 -9.05 -2.90
CA PRO A 145 5.47 -9.68 -4.11
C PRO A 145 6.39 -9.48 -5.32
N THR A 146 7.44 -8.66 -5.19
CA THR A 146 8.41 -8.42 -6.26
C THR A 146 9.54 -9.43 -6.27
N ARG A 147 9.68 -10.19 -5.19
CA ARG A 147 10.66 -11.28 -5.08
C ARG A 147 10.02 -12.59 -5.50
N ALA A 148 10.55 -13.20 -6.55
CA ALA A 148 10.17 -14.57 -6.90
C ALA A 148 10.39 -15.50 -5.69
N GLU A 149 9.40 -16.29 -5.32
CA GLU A 149 9.62 -17.42 -4.40
C GLU A 149 10.70 -18.30 -5.03
N ARG A 150 11.84 -18.42 -4.34
CA ARG A 150 12.91 -19.33 -4.74
C ARG A 150 12.62 -20.72 -4.21
#